data_c44c9d23e85f29fbaa2180a84e2429e7
#
_entry.id   c44c9d23e85f29fbaa2180a84e2429e7
#
_cell.length_a   1.000
_cell.length_b   1.000
_cell.length_c   1.000
_cell.angle_alpha   90.00
_cell.angle_beta   90.00
_cell.angle_gamma   90.00
#
_symmetry.space_group_name_H-M   'P 1'
#
loop_
_entity.id
_entity.type
_entity.pdbx_description
1 polymer ?
#
loop_
_entity_poly.entity_id
_entity_poly.type
_entity_poly.pdbx_seq_one_letter_code
_entity_poly.pdbx_strand_id
1 'polypeptide(L)'
;MSSGSPPFDRAKPFVHAEPFVVSDAIRARFDREVAKYPADQKQSAVMACLAIAQQVRGWIDTDVEKAIAAYLGMAPIAVREVTTFYNMYNQQPVGRWKLNICTNLPCQLRDGQTALDYVCKRLGVEPYGTTSDGFFTVQPSECLGACADAPVMLVNDREMLSFMQPARLDALVEDLEKNG
;
A
#
# COMPACT_ATOMS: atom_id res chain seq x y z
N MET A 1 24.19 14.07 7.76
CA MET A 1 24.03 14.00 6.30
C MET A 1 22.96 12.98 6.04
N SER A 2 21.74 13.44 5.79
CA SER A 2 20.57 12.58 5.61
C SER A 2 20.63 11.96 4.21
N SER A 3 20.89 10.66 4.13
CA SER A 3 20.71 9.88 2.91
C SER A 3 19.26 9.42 2.83
N GLY A 4 18.33 10.38 2.71
CA GLY A 4 16.95 10.04 2.41
C GLY A 4 16.89 9.29 1.08
N SER A 5 16.05 8.26 1.01
CA SER A 5 15.75 7.60 -0.27
C SER A 5 15.36 8.68 -1.29
N PRO A 6 15.81 8.55 -2.55
CA PRO A 6 15.47 9.53 -3.57
C PRO A 6 13.95 9.66 -3.69
N PRO A 7 13.45 10.88 -3.98
CA PRO A 7 12.01 11.10 -4.16
C PRO A 7 11.46 10.14 -5.22
N PHE A 8 10.25 9.65 -4.99
CA PHE A 8 9.56 8.73 -5.89
C PHE A 8 9.49 9.30 -7.31
N ASP A 9 10.27 8.75 -8.21
CA ASP A 9 10.20 9.04 -9.64
C ASP A 9 9.20 8.07 -10.31
N ARG A 10 7.98 8.54 -10.54
CA ARG A 10 6.95 7.76 -11.24
C ARG A 10 7.36 7.33 -12.66
N ALA A 11 8.37 7.96 -13.23
CA ALA A 11 8.88 7.63 -14.55
C ALA A 11 9.79 6.39 -14.56
N LYS A 12 10.32 5.98 -13.40
CA LYS A 12 11.18 4.79 -13.27
C LYS A 12 10.53 3.77 -12.35
N PRO A 13 9.89 2.73 -12.90
CA PRO A 13 9.29 1.69 -12.08
C PRO A 13 10.37 0.97 -11.26
N PHE A 14 10.09 0.71 -10.00
CA PHE A 14 10.86 -0.23 -9.21
C PHE A 14 10.64 -1.64 -9.77
N VAL A 15 11.70 -2.44 -9.82
CA VAL A 15 11.66 -3.82 -10.32
C VAL A 15 12.38 -4.70 -9.30
N HIS A 16 11.81 -5.85 -9.01
CA HIS A 16 12.48 -6.84 -8.17
C HIS A 16 13.71 -7.41 -8.90
N ALA A 17 14.73 -7.80 -8.13
CA ALA A 17 15.95 -8.41 -8.69
C ALA A 17 15.68 -9.77 -9.35
N GLU A 18 14.67 -10.50 -8.87
CA GLU A 18 14.29 -11.82 -9.38
C GLU A 18 12.88 -11.80 -9.97
N PRO A 19 12.64 -12.50 -11.10
CA PRO A 19 11.31 -12.62 -11.68
C PRO A 19 10.30 -13.22 -10.70
N PHE A 20 9.05 -12.80 -10.80
CA PHE A 20 7.98 -13.38 -10.01
C PHE A 20 7.52 -14.71 -10.61
N VAL A 21 7.67 -15.77 -9.83
CA VAL A 21 7.24 -17.11 -10.24
C VAL A 21 6.01 -17.52 -9.42
N VAL A 22 4.94 -17.89 -10.13
CA VAL A 22 3.74 -18.46 -9.50
C VAL A 22 4.06 -19.91 -9.09
N SER A 23 4.63 -20.08 -7.88
CA SER A 23 4.91 -21.40 -7.31
C SER A 23 3.61 -22.20 -7.05
N ASP A 24 3.72 -23.50 -6.83
CA ASP A 24 2.54 -24.33 -6.53
C ASP A 24 1.77 -23.84 -5.30
N ALA A 25 2.47 -23.34 -4.28
CA ALA A 25 1.85 -22.77 -3.10
C ALA A 25 1.05 -21.48 -3.41
N ILE A 26 1.59 -20.60 -4.25
CA ILE A 26 0.89 -19.41 -4.70
C ILE A 26 -0.28 -19.78 -5.60
N ARG A 27 -0.06 -20.71 -6.54
CA ARG A 27 -1.10 -21.22 -7.44
C ARG A 27 -2.28 -21.81 -6.66
N ALA A 28 -2.04 -22.63 -5.66
CA ALA A 28 -3.10 -23.20 -4.82
C ALA A 28 -3.91 -22.12 -4.07
N ARG A 29 -3.29 -20.99 -3.72
CA ARG A 29 -4.01 -19.83 -3.16
C ARG A 29 -4.83 -19.12 -4.23
N PHE A 30 -4.29 -18.91 -5.42
CA PHE A 30 -4.99 -18.30 -6.55
C PHE A 30 -6.19 -19.14 -6.98
N ASP A 31 -6.03 -20.46 -7.09
CA ASP A 31 -7.10 -21.40 -7.47
C ASP A 31 -8.29 -21.32 -6.50
N ARG A 32 -8.02 -21.19 -5.20
CA ARG A 32 -9.09 -20.99 -4.19
C ARG A 32 -9.86 -19.69 -4.39
N GLU A 33 -9.18 -18.62 -4.80
CA GLU A 33 -9.85 -17.34 -5.09
C GLU A 33 -10.65 -17.41 -6.39
N VAL A 34 -10.09 -18.00 -7.43
CA VAL A 34 -10.78 -18.20 -8.72
C VAL A 34 -12.02 -19.07 -8.57
N ALA A 35 -11.98 -20.10 -7.72
CA ALA A 35 -13.11 -20.99 -7.50
C ALA A 35 -14.36 -20.31 -6.88
N LYS A 36 -14.24 -19.07 -6.40
CA LYS A 36 -15.37 -18.28 -5.89
C LYS A 36 -16.23 -17.67 -7.02
N TYR A 37 -15.74 -17.71 -8.26
CA TYR A 37 -16.38 -17.09 -9.43
C TYR A 37 -16.79 -18.14 -10.45
N PRO A 38 -17.75 -17.85 -11.34
CA PRO A 38 -18.08 -18.71 -12.49
C PRO A 38 -16.84 -18.98 -13.35
N ALA A 39 -16.79 -20.14 -13.99
CA ALA A 39 -15.61 -20.61 -14.74
C ALA A 39 -15.19 -19.65 -15.88
N ASP A 40 -16.16 -18.94 -16.47
CA ASP A 40 -15.96 -17.93 -17.51
C ASP A 40 -15.61 -16.54 -16.97
N GLN A 41 -15.63 -16.34 -15.63
CA GLN A 41 -15.37 -15.07 -14.94
C GLN A 41 -14.10 -15.12 -14.07
N LYS A 42 -13.14 -15.94 -14.42
CA LYS A 42 -11.88 -16.15 -13.70
C LYS A 42 -11.11 -14.82 -13.44
N GLN A 43 -11.18 -13.86 -14.36
CA GLN A 43 -10.60 -12.53 -14.23
C GLN A 43 -11.11 -11.74 -13.02
N SER A 44 -12.30 -12.04 -12.51
CA SER A 44 -12.85 -11.37 -11.31
C SER A 44 -12.01 -11.61 -10.06
N ALA A 45 -11.14 -12.62 -10.06
CA ALA A 45 -10.20 -12.89 -8.97
C ALA A 45 -8.93 -12.01 -8.98
N VAL A 46 -8.79 -11.05 -9.93
CA VAL A 46 -7.55 -10.27 -10.11
C VAL A 46 -7.13 -9.55 -8.82
N MET A 47 -8.06 -8.93 -8.10
CA MET A 47 -7.74 -8.22 -6.85
C MET A 47 -7.23 -9.17 -5.77
N ALA A 48 -7.84 -10.34 -5.62
CA ALA A 48 -7.40 -11.33 -4.65
C ALA A 48 -6.01 -11.89 -5.01
N CYS A 49 -5.76 -12.16 -6.31
CA CYS A 49 -4.45 -12.61 -6.78
C CYS A 49 -3.36 -11.56 -6.53
N LEU A 50 -3.64 -10.28 -6.78
CA LEU A 50 -2.73 -9.16 -6.48
C LEU A 50 -2.44 -9.06 -4.99
N ALA A 51 -3.46 -9.16 -4.12
CA ALA A 51 -3.27 -9.13 -2.68
C ALA A 51 -2.38 -10.31 -2.18
N ILE A 52 -2.58 -11.51 -2.73
CA ILE A 52 -1.75 -12.68 -2.42
C ILE A 52 -0.30 -12.48 -2.88
N ALA A 53 -0.12 -11.96 -4.09
CA ALA A 53 1.22 -11.69 -4.63
C ALA A 53 1.95 -10.63 -3.79
N GLN A 54 1.26 -9.55 -3.41
CA GLN A 54 1.82 -8.51 -2.54
C GLN A 54 2.22 -9.05 -1.16
N GLN A 55 1.44 -9.96 -0.57
CA GLN A 55 1.82 -10.61 0.71
C GLN A 55 3.12 -11.40 0.60
N VAL A 56 3.43 -11.96 -0.56
CA VAL A 56 4.64 -12.74 -0.80
C VAL A 56 5.83 -11.86 -1.17
N ARG A 57 5.59 -10.81 -1.96
CA ARG A 57 6.66 -9.97 -2.56
C ARG A 57 6.85 -8.64 -1.85
N GLY A 58 5.90 -8.20 -1.01
CA GLY A 58 5.87 -6.90 -0.35
C GLY A 58 5.29 -5.79 -1.22
N TRP A 59 5.44 -5.84 -2.54
CA TRP A 59 4.95 -4.85 -3.49
C TRP A 59 4.82 -5.45 -4.90
N ILE A 60 4.06 -4.77 -5.76
CA ILE A 60 3.69 -5.23 -7.10
C ILE A 60 4.52 -4.49 -8.14
N ASP A 61 5.32 -5.21 -8.90
CA ASP A 61 5.99 -4.71 -10.09
C ASP A 61 5.34 -5.24 -11.38
N THR A 62 5.89 -4.84 -12.51
CA THR A 62 5.40 -5.25 -13.83
C THR A 62 5.51 -6.76 -14.07
N ASP A 63 6.43 -7.45 -13.42
CA ASP A 63 6.59 -8.91 -13.58
C ASP A 63 5.51 -9.65 -12.79
N VAL A 64 5.15 -9.18 -11.60
CA VAL A 64 3.98 -9.67 -10.84
C VAL A 64 2.71 -9.48 -11.65
N GLU A 65 2.51 -8.27 -12.24
CA GLU A 65 1.34 -7.97 -13.07
C GLU A 65 1.24 -8.92 -14.28
N LYS A 66 2.34 -9.15 -15.01
CA LYS A 66 2.40 -10.08 -16.14
C LYS A 66 2.10 -11.53 -15.72
N ALA A 67 2.66 -11.97 -14.59
CA ALA A 67 2.43 -13.34 -14.11
C ALA A 67 0.96 -13.57 -13.74
N ILE A 68 0.32 -12.61 -13.08
CA ILE A 68 -1.10 -12.66 -12.76
C ILE A 68 -1.96 -12.58 -14.03
N ALA A 69 -1.61 -11.72 -14.98
CA ALA A 69 -2.29 -11.61 -16.25
C ALA A 69 -2.26 -12.94 -17.01
N ALA A 70 -1.10 -13.58 -17.11
CA ALA A 70 -0.95 -14.89 -17.73
C ALA A 70 -1.77 -15.98 -17.02
N TYR A 71 -1.77 -15.99 -15.68
CA TYR A 71 -2.54 -16.94 -14.88
C TYR A 71 -4.06 -16.78 -15.08
N LEU A 72 -4.56 -15.54 -15.10
CA LEU A 72 -5.99 -15.25 -15.26
C LEU A 72 -6.48 -15.21 -16.71
N GLY A 73 -5.57 -15.21 -17.69
CA GLY A 73 -5.91 -15.05 -19.11
C GLY A 73 -6.34 -13.62 -19.44
N MET A 74 -5.74 -12.62 -18.79
CA MET A 74 -6.00 -11.19 -18.98
C MET A 74 -4.87 -10.53 -19.78
N ALA A 75 -5.15 -9.38 -20.38
CA ALA A 75 -4.09 -8.51 -20.88
C ALA A 75 -3.31 -7.91 -19.71
N PRO A 76 -1.96 -7.81 -19.75
CA PRO A 76 -1.17 -7.21 -18.67
C PRO A 76 -1.62 -5.78 -18.31
N ILE A 77 -2.05 -5.00 -19.29
CA ILE A 77 -2.54 -3.64 -19.07
C ILE A 77 -3.80 -3.62 -18.19
N ALA A 78 -4.70 -4.60 -18.35
CA ALA A 78 -5.91 -4.69 -17.54
C ALA A 78 -5.59 -4.99 -16.05
N VAL A 79 -4.53 -5.76 -15.78
CA VAL A 79 -4.04 -5.94 -14.41
C VAL A 79 -3.40 -4.65 -13.89
N ARG A 80 -2.64 -3.94 -14.74
CA ARG A 80 -2.02 -2.66 -14.41
C ARG A 80 -3.06 -1.58 -14.05
N GLU A 81 -4.18 -1.53 -14.75
CA GLU A 81 -5.28 -0.63 -14.42
C GLU A 81 -5.76 -0.83 -12.97
N VAL A 82 -5.86 -2.08 -12.52
CA VAL A 82 -6.25 -2.39 -11.14
C VAL A 82 -5.18 -1.95 -10.14
N THR A 83 -3.90 -2.25 -10.40
CA THR A 83 -2.80 -1.89 -9.48
C THR A 83 -2.59 -0.39 -9.35
N THR A 84 -2.87 0.37 -10.40
CA THR A 84 -2.73 1.83 -10.39
C THR A 84 -3.96 2.56 -9.85
N PHE A 85 -5.13 1.94 -9.94
CA PHE A 85 -6.37 2.51 -9.43
C PHE A 85 -6.52 2.33 -7.91
N TYR A 86 -6.20 1.14 -7.39
CA TYR A 86 -6.39 0.83 -5.97
C TYR A 86 -5.11 1.10 -5.17
N ASN A 87 -5.16 2.10 -4.29
CA ASN A 87 -4.02 2.57 -3.49
C ASN A 87 -3.47 1.58 -2.45
N MET A 88 -4.18 0.47 -2.20
CA MET A 88 -3.69 -0.61 -1.35
C MET A 88 -2.58 -1.44 -2.02
N TYR A 89 -2.42 -1.36 -3.35
CA TYR A 89 -1.34 -2.03 -4.05
C TYR A 89 -0.11 -1.15 -4.10
N ASN A 90 0.94 -1.59 -3.41
CA ASN A 90 2.21 -0.90 -3.37
C ASN A 90 2.97 -1.16 -4.68
N GLN A 91 3.30 -0.11 -5.43
CA GLN A 91 4.06 -0.23 -6.69
C GLN A 91 5.57 0.01 -6.49
N GLN A 92 5.98 0.15 -5.25
CA GLN A 92 7.37 0.34 -4.81
C GLN A 92 7.55 -0.30 -3.43
N PRO A 93 8.79 -0.55 -3.02
CA PRO A 93 9.07 -1.00 -1.66
C PRO A 93 8.46 -0.05 -0.64
N VAL A 94 7.82 -0.60 0.37
CA VAL A 94 7.30 0.13 1.52
C VAL A 94 8.00 -0.31 2.79
N GLY A 95 8.02 0.54 3.79
CA GLY A 95 8.54 0.22 5.10
C GLY A 95 7.70 -0.85 5.82
N ARG A 96 8.21 -1.32 6.94
CA ARG A 96 7.51 -2.26 7.81
C ARG A 96 6.13 -1.75 8.22
N TRP A 97 6.03 -0.46 8.50
CA TRP A 97 4.80 0.25 8.85
C TRP A 97 4.43 1.26 7.78
N LYS A 98 3.38 0.98 7.06
CA LYS A 98 2.80 1.92 6.08
C LYS A 98 1.69 2.72 6.77
N LEU A 99 1.87 4.04 6.82
CA LEU A 99 0.97 4.99 7.45
C LEU A 99 0.21 5.76 6.35
N ASN A 100 -1.05 5.39 6.13
CA ASN A 100 -1.93 6.03 5.14
C ASN A 100 -2.80 7.06 5.85
N ILE A 101 -2.59 8.34 5.62
CA ILE A 101 -3.32 9.42 6.28
C ILE A 101 -4.34 10.02 5.31
N CYS A 102 -5.61 10.00 5.70
CA CYS A 102 -6.68 10.53 4.87
C CYS A 102 -6.56 12.05 4.75
N THR A 103 -6.41 12.53 3.51
CA THR A 103 -6.36 13.96 3.17
C THR A 103 -7.57 14.40 2.34
N ASN A 104 -8.60 13.54 2.23
CA ASN A 104 -9.83 13.87 1.52
C ASN A 104 -10.61 14.97 2.26
N LEU A 105 -11.50 15.67 1.54
CA LEU A 105 -12.11 16.92 2.00
C LEU A 105 -12.62 16.92 3.45
N PRO A 106 -13.41 15.94 3.93
CA PRO A 106 -13.87 15.97 5.33
C PRO A 106 -12.72 15.86 6.35
N CYS A 107 -11.70 15.05 6.08
CA CYS A 107 -10.53 14.96 6.94
C CYS A 107 -9.67 16.22 6.87
N GLN A 108 -9.54 16.81 5.67
CA GLN A 108 -8.83 18.07 5.49
C GLN A 108 -9.44 19.22 6.31
N LEU A 109 -10.78 19.31 6.36
CA LEU A 109 -11.51 20.28 7.20
C LEU A 109 -11.31 20.03 8.70
N ARG A 110 -10.80 18.88 9.09
CA ARG A 110 -10.50 18.44 10.45
C ARG A 110 -9.02 18.15 10.68
N ASP A 111 -8.15 18.93 10.03
CA ASP A 111 -6.68 18.88 10.17
C ASP A 111 -6.00 17.61 9.58
N GLY A 112 -6.62 16.93 8.62
CA GLY A 112 -6.01 15.76 7.97
C GLY A 112 -4.70 16.07 7.24
N GLN A 113 -4.60 17.22 6.56
CA GLN A 113 -3.35 17.66 5.95
C GLN A 113 -2.30 17.98 7.04
N THR A 114 -2.70 18.67 8.10
CA THR A 114 -1.81 18.96 9.25
C THR A 114 -1.26 17.68 9.88
N ALA A 115 -2.09 16.64 9.99
CA ALA A 115 -1.67 15.34 10.51
C ALA A 115 -0.63 14.67 9.60
N LEU A 116 -0.82 14.72 8.28
CA LEU A 116 0.15 14.21 7.30
C LEU A 116 1.49 14.95 7.41
N ASP A 117 1.45 16.28 7.37
CA ASP A 117 2.65 17.12 7.43
C ASP A 117 3.41 16.91 8.75
N TYR A 118 2.67 16.76 9.85
CA TYR A 118 3.23 16.48 11.16
C TYR A 118 4.01 15.17 11.20
N VAL A 119 3.41 14.07 10.72
CA VAL A 119 4.07 12.75 10.70
C VAL A 119 5.26 12.76 9.75
N CYS A 120 5.12 13.35 8.56
CA CYS A 120 6.23 13.48 7.63
C CYS A 120 7.43 14.22 8.27
N LYS A 121 7.16 15.33 8.95
CA LYS A 121 8.18 16.09 9.69
C LYS A 121 8.79 15.28 10.84
N ARG A 122 7.97 14.58 11.62
CA ARG A 122 8.39 13.76 12.77
C ARG A 122 9.32 12.62 12.36
N LEU A 123 9.06 12.01 11.20
CA LEU A 123 9.83 10.88 10.66
C LEU A 123 10.92 11.31 9.67
N GLY A 124 11.00 12.59 9.31
CA GLY A 124 12.02 13.10 8.38
C GLY A 124 11.84 12.58 6.95
N VAL A 125 10.59 12.41 6.50
CA VAL A 125 10.26 11.93 5.16
C VAL A 125 9.32 12.89 4.45
N GLU A 126 9.35 12.87 3.11
CA GLU A 126 8.33 13.51 2.29
C GLU A 126 7.11 12.58 2.12
N PRO A 127 5.95 13.09 1.74
CA PRO A 127 4.81 12.26 1.34
C PRO A 127 5.21 11.20 0.30
N TYR A 128 4.77 9.97 0.49
CA TYR A 128 5.20 8.75 -0.23
C TYR A 128 6.64 8.31 0.06
N GLY A 129 7.31 8.95 1.02
CA GLY A 129 8.66 8.59 1.42
C GLY A 129 8.71 7.46 2.42
N THR A 130 9.84 6.75 2.43
CA THR A 130 10.17 5.72 3.41
C THR A 130 11.39 6.18 4.22
N THR A 131 11.37 5.96 5.53
CA THR A 131 12.53 6.26 6.40
C THR A 131 13.77 5.47 5.96
N SER A 132 14.95 6.01 6.20
CA SER A 132 16.22 5.42 5.73
C SER A 132 16.50 4.03 6.31
N ASP A 133 15.91 3.71 7.45
CA ASP A 133 15.96 2.39 8.09
C ASP A 133 14.93 1.40 7.53
N GLY A 134 14.05 1.85 6.62
CA GLY A 134 12.98 1.04 6.04
C GLY A 134 11.84 0.74 7.01
N PHE A 135 11.73 1.49 8.11
CA PHE A 135 10.76 1.17 9.14
C PHE A 135 9.37 1.77 8.85
N PHE A 136 9.30 3.04 8.44
CA PHE A 136 8.04 3.72 8.12
C PHE A 136 7.97 4.15 6.67
N THR A 137 6.78 3.99 6.07
CA THR A 137 6.39 4.69 4.84
C THR A 137 5.17 5.54 5.16
N VAL A 138 5.20 6.83 4.79
CA VAL A 138 4.08 7.76 5.01
C VAL A 138 3.50 8.18 3.68
N GLN A 139 2.19 8.07 3.52
CA GLN A 139 1.53 8.52 2.30
C GLN A 139 0.14 9.11 2.56
N PRO A 140 -0.28 10.11 1.77
CA PRO A 140 -1.66 10.55 1.76
C PRO A 140 -2.56 9.44 1.21
N SER A 141 -3.79 9.40 1.68
CA SER A 141 -4.81 8.48 1.22
C SER A 141 -6.08 9.22 0.83
N GLU A 142 -6.81 8.64 -0.11
CA GLU A 142 -8.19 9.01 -0.39
C GLU A 142 -9.09 8.64 0.79
N CYS A 143 -10.40 8.95 0.67
CA CYS A 143 -11.35 8.76 1.75
C CYS A 143 -11.37 7.31 2.28
N LEU A 144 -11.11 7.18 3.58
CA LEU A 144 -11.13 5.90 4.30
C LEU A 144 -12.51 5.54 4.88
N GLY A 145 -13.53 6.36 4.61
CA GLY A 145 -14.92 6.08 5.00
C GLY A 145 -15.29 6.39 6.45
N ALA A 146 -14.38 6.94 7.27
CA ALA A 146 -14.61 7.23 8.69
C ALA A 146 -14.59 8.73 9.00
N CYS A 147 -15.27 9.54 8.21
CA CYS A 147 -15.23 11.01 8.27
C CYS A 147 -15.70 11.59 9.62
N ALA A 148 -16.56 10.89 10.35
CA ALA A 148 -17.02 11.32 11.69
C ALA A 148 -15.87 11.36 12.69
N ASP A 149 -14.87 10.50 12.51
CA ASP A 149 -13.74 10.31 13.41
C ASP A 149 -12.45 11.02 12.93
N ALA A 150 -12.60 11.94 11.96
CA ALA A 150 -11.48 12.64 11.36
C ALA A 150 -10.63 13.43 12.41
N PRO A 151 -9.31 13.55 12.19
CA PRO A 151 -8.52 12.94 11.12
C PRO A 151 -8.34 11.43 11.32
N VAL A 152 -8.39 10.66 10.23
CA VAL A 152 -8.23 9.21 10.29
C VAL A 152 -7.02 8.75 9.49
N MET A 153 -6.46 7.62 9.90
CA MET A 153 -5.38 6.95 9.20
C MET A 153 -5.58 5.44 9.20
N LEU A 154 -4.86 4.78 8.30
CA LEU A 154 -4.85 3.33 8.18
C LEU A 154 -3.41 2.84 8.28
N VAL A 155 -3.14 1.92 9.19
CA VAL A 155 -1.83 1.28 9.36
C VAL A 155 -1.81 -0.04 8.60
N ASN A 156 -0.83 -0.21 7.70
CA ASN A 156 -0.63 -1.42 6.89
C ASN A 156 -1.90 -1.88 6.14
N ASP A 157 -2.75 -0.95 5.70
CA ASP A 157 -4.03 -1.20 5.02
C ASP A 157 -5.01 -2.10 5.79
N ARG A 158 -4.89 -2.13 7.13
CA ARG A 158 -5.66 -3.05 8.00
C ARG A 158 -6.28 -2.36 9.21
N GLU A 159 -5.49 -1.65 9.98
CA GLU A 159 -5.91 -1.06 11.24
C GLU A 159 -6.27 0.41 11.04
N MET A 160 -7.54 0.75 11.25
CA MET A 160 -8.02 2.12 11.19
C MET A 160 -7.90 2.80 12.55
N LEU A 161 -7.27 3.97 12.55
CA LEU A 161 -7.09 4.80 13.72
C LEU A 161 -7.80 6.14 13.54
N SER A 162 -8.52 6.55 14.57
CA SER A 162 -9.40 7.72 14.58
C SER A 162 -8.82 8.86 15.41
N PHE A 163 -9.23 10.10 15.11
CA PHE A 163 -8.85 11.31 15.84
C PHE A 163 -7.33 11.49 15.96
N MET A 164 -6.63 11.33 14.85
CA MET A 164 -5.17 11.31 14.80
C MET A 164 -4.57 12.72 14.85
N GLN A 165 -4.72 13.34 16.04
CA GLN A 165 -4.08 14.59 16.38
C GLN A 165 -2.59 14.36 16.73
N PRO A 166 -1.73 15.40 16.74
CA PRO A 166 -0.28 15.27 16.94
C PRO A 166 0.12 14.39 18.15
N ALA A 167 -0.51 14.55 19.30
CA ALA A 167 -0.19 13.76 20.48
C ALA A 167 -0.49 12.25 20.32
N ARG A 168 -1.55 11.90 19.56
CA ARG A 168 -1.85 10.51 19.25
C ARG A 168 -0.92 9.94 18.17
N LEU A 169 -0.50 10.77 17.25
CA LEU A 169 0.50 10.40 16.22
C LEU A 169 1.85 10.10 16.87
N ASP A 170 2.30 10.91 17.83
CA ASP A 170 3.53 10.64 18.60
C ASP A 170 3.43 9.33 19.37
N ALA A 171 2.34 9.12 20.10
CA ALA A 171 2.13 7.89 20.85
C ALA A 171 2.11 6.65 19.95
N LEU A 172 1.50 6.74 18.77
CA LEU A 172 1.49 5.66 17.79
C LEU A 172 2.91 5.37 17.27
N VAL A 173 3.65 6.40 16.84
CA VAL A 173 5.01 6.22 16.33
C VAL A 173 5.89 5.56 17.39
N GLU A 174 5.84 6.04 18.64
CA GLU A 174 6.59 5.44 19.73
C GLU A 174 6.19 3.99 20.05
N ASP A 175 4.90 3.66 19.98
CA ASP A 175 4.42 2.29 20.17
C ASP A 175 4.92 1.36 19.07
N LEU A 176 4.83 1.78 17.82
CA LEU A 176 5.31 1.01 16.67
C LEU A 176 6.84 0.84 16.67
N GLU A 177 7.60 1.85 17.13
CA GLU A 177 9.05 1.76 17.30
C GLU A 177 9.46 0.75 18.39
N LYS A 178 8.66 0.65 19.48
CA LYS A 178 8.96 -0.25 20.60
C LYS A 178 8.54 -1.70 20.36
N ASN A 179 7.41 -1.89 19.69
CA ASN A 179 6.74 -3.20 19.53
C ASN A 179 6.86 -3.76 18.10
N GLY A 180 7.58 -3.08 17.25
CA GLY A 180 7.74 -3.40 15.85
C GLY A 180 8.90 -4.31 15.47
#